data_6c845e02d2f6acfddd5ed6f677644ddf
#
_entry.id   6c845e02d2f6acfddd5ed6f677644ddf
#
_cell.length_a   1.000
_cell.length_b   1.000
_cell.length_c   1.000
_cell.angle_alpha   90.00
_cell.angle_beta   90.00
_cell.angle_gamma   90.00
#
_symmetry.space_group_name_H-M   'P 1'
#
loop_
_entity.id
_entity.type
_entity.pdbx_description
1 polymer ?
#
loop_
_entity_poly.entity_id
_entity_poly.type
_entity_poly.pdbx_seq_one_letter_code
_entity_poly.pdbx_strand_id
1 'polypeptide(L)'
;MTTVQDILTFMEGLAPYELAESWDNVGLLCGDRAQEVTSVLCALDVTETVVQEAAERGAQLVVAHHPAIFTSVSRVTSDDTTGRVLRYAIKHDISIICMHTNADCAEGGVNDALASALFLTNVVSMEAGENGMLGRVGDLPREMQP
;
A
#
# COMPACT_ATOMS: atom_id res chain seq x y z
N MET A 1 3.38 -7.60 22.56
CA MET A 1 4.27 -7.01 21.53
C MET A 1 3.45 -6.95 20.26
N THR A 2 3.62 -5.91 19.47
CA THR A 2 2.86 -5.74 18.21
C THR A 2 3.41 -6.67 17.14
N THR A 3 2.53 -7.35 16.40
CA THR A 3 2.92 -8.28 15.33
C THR A 3 2.49 -7.75 13.95
N VAL A 4 3.01 -8.35 12.88
CA VAL A 4 2.54 -8.09 11.51
C VAL A 4 1.03 -8.31 11.41
N GLN A 5 0.47 -9.34 12.09
CA GLN A 5 -0.98 -9.59 12.10
C GLN A 5 -1.77 -8.46 12.76
N ASP A 6 -1.25 -7.87 13.83
CA ASP A 6 -1.92 -6.73 14.49
C ASP A 6 -1.97 -5.52 13.57
N ILE A 7 -0.89 -5.26 12.83
CA ILE A 7 -0.83 -4.17 11.85
C ILE A 7 -1.75 -4.45 10.66
N LEU A 8 -1.79 -5.69 10.15
CA LEU A 8 -2.76 -6.07 9.11
C LEU A 8 -4.20 -5.79 9.53
N THR A 9 -4.56 -6.20 10.75
CA THR A 9 -5.91 -5.98 11.31
C THR A 9 -6.21 -4.48 11.46
N PHE A 10 -5.24 -3.70 11.90
CA PHE A 10 -5.36 -2.24 11.99
C PHE A 10 -5.57 -1.59 10.61
N MET A 11 -4.78 -1.99 9.62
CA MET A 11 -4.86 -1.47 8.26
C MET A 11 -6.17 -1.83 7.57
N GLU A 12 -6.69 -3.05 7.81
CA GLU A 12 -8.00 -3.48 7.32
C GLU A 12 -9.13 -2.63 7.94
N GLY A 13 -8.99 -2.20 9.19
CA GLY A 13 -9.94 -1.27 9.81
C GLY A 13 -9.92 0.13 9.21
N LEU A 14 -8.80 0.55 8.59
CA LEU A 14 -8.67 1.84 7.91
C LEU A 14 -9.15 1.77 6.45
N ALA A 15 -8.79 0.71 5.76
CA ALA A 15 -9.11 0.48 4.35
C ALA A 15 -9.39 -1.01 4.12
N PRO A 16 -10.64 -1.45 4.28
CA PRO A 16 -11.03 -2.86 4.15
C PRO A 16 -10.53 -3.49 2.85
N TYR A 17 -9.97 -4.70 2.95
CA TYR A 17 -9.43 -5.40 1.78
C TYR A 17 -10.50 -5.74 0.74
N GLU A 18 -11.76 -5.84 1.16
CA GLU A 18 -12.91 -6.05 0.28
C GLU A 18 -13.19 -4.88 -0.68
N LEU A 19 -12.64 -3.69 -0.40
CA LEU A 19 -12.71 -2.52 -1.28
C LEU A 19 -11.71 -2.59 -2.45
N ALA A 20 -10.77 -3.52 -2.42
CA ALA A 20 -9.82 -3.68 -3.52
C ALA A 20 -10.52 -4.17 -4.78
N GLU A 21 -10.02 -3.71 -5.93
CA GLU A 21 -10.43 -4.23 -7.23
C GLU A 21 -10.09 -5.73 -7.34
N SER A 22 -10.91 -6.50 -8.04
CA SER A 22 -10.79 -7.98 -8.11
C SER A 22 -9.47 -8.47 -8.75
N TRP A 23 -8.84 -7.63 -9.55
CA TRP A 23 -7.55 -7.89 -10.18
C TRP A 23 -6.33 -7.50 -9.32
N ASP A 24 -6.57 -6.86 -8.19
CA ASP A 24 -5.52 -6.31 -7.33
C ASP A 24 -4.89 -7.35 -6.40
N ASN A 25 -3.76 -7.01 -5.78
CA ASN A 25 -3.04 -7.86 -4.84
C ASN A 25 -2.66 -7.05 -3.59
N VAL A 26 -3.55 -7.05 -2.60
CA VAL A 26 -3.40 -6.29 -1.34
C VAL A 26 -3.16 -7.20 -0.14
N GLY A 27 -2.75 -6.63 0.98
CA GLY A 27 -2.48 -7.33 2.22
C GLY A 27 -1.02 -7.75 2.37
N LEU A 28 -0.76 -8.84 3.10
CA LEU A 28 0.60 -9.35 3.31
C LEU A 28 1.10 -10.08 2.07
N LEU A 29 2.07 -9.50 1.38
CA LEU A 29 2.66 -10.05 0.14
C LEU A 29 3.92 -10.87 0.39
N CYS A 30 4.66 -10.57 1.45
CA CYS A 30 5.88 -11.29 1.85
C CYS A 30 6.05 -11.18 3.36
N GLY A 31 6.48 -12.25 4.03
CA GLY A 31 6.81 -12.23 5.46
C GLY A 31 5.97 -13.16 6.31
N ASP A 32 6.04 -12.98 7.62
CA ASP A 32 5.37 -13.80 8.64
C ASP A 32 4.40 -12.96 9.49
N ARG A 33 3.15 -13.42 9.59
CA ARG A 33 2.10 -12.77 10.41
C ARG A 33 2.45 -12.71 11.90
N ALA A 34 3.21 -13.67 12.40
CA ALA A 34 3.62 -13.75 13.80
C ALA A 34 4.87 -12.91 14.12
N GLN A 35 5.54 -12.36 13.12
CA GLN A 35 6.73 -11.54 13.30
C GLN A 35 6.44 -10.31 14.16
N GLU A 36 7.29 -10.07 15.16
CA GLU A 36 7.24 -8.86 15.98
C GLU A 36 7.68 -7.64 15.17
N VAL A 37 6.96 -6.53 15.35
CA VAL A 37 7.22 -5.26 14.68
C VAL A 37 7.40 -4.16 15.71
N THR A 38 8.57 -3.52 15.68
CA THR A 38 8.91 -2.35 16.49
C THR A 38 9.08 -1.10 15.63
N SER A 39 9.35 -1.27 14.33
CA SER A 39 9.52 -0.17 13.38
C SER A 39 8.93 -0.53 12.03
N VAL A 40 8.26 0.45 11.42
CA VAL A 40 7.61 0.34 10.10
C VAL A 40 8.19 1.42 9.20
N LEU A 41 8.52 1.04 7.96
CA LEU A 41 8.83 1.99 6.90
C LEU A 41 7.64 2.08 5.95
N CYS A 42 7.18 3.31 5.68
CA CYS A 42 6.12 3.56 4.70
C CYS A 42 6.74 4.04 3.39
N ALA A 43 6.26 3.52 2.27
CA ALA A 43 6.74 3.87 0.94
C ALA A 43 5.60 3.85 -0.08
N LEU A 44 5.78 4.54 -1.21
CA LEU A 44 4.87 4.42 -2.35
C LEU A 44 5.13 3.11 -3.10
N ASP A 45 6.38 2.86 -3.44
CA ASP A 45 6.86 1.68 -4.16
C ASP A 45 7.80 0.84 -3.30
N VAL A 46 7.78 -0.48 -3.47
CA VAL A 46 8.75 -1.37 -2.84
C VAL A 46 9.88 -1.65 -3.81
N THR A 47 10.91 -0.81 -3.76
CA THR A 47 12.14 -0.96 -4.56
C THR A 47 13.25 -1.65 -3.79
N GLU A 48 14.33 -2.06 -4.47
CA GLU A 48 15.53 -2.60 -3.79
C GLU A 48 16.10 -1.61 -2.77
N THR A 49 16.10 -0.30 -3.10
CA THR A 49 16.59 0.74 -2.18
C THR A 49 15.69 0.90 -0.96
N VAL A 50 14.38 0.76 -1.11
CA VAL A 50 13.43 0.82 0.01
C VAL A 50 13.62 -0.33 0.98
N VAL A 51 13.78 -1.57 0.50
CA VAL A 51 14.02 -2.71 1.41
C VAL A 51 15.41 -2.67 2.03
N GLN A 52 16.41 -2.09 1.35
CA GLN A 52 17.73 -1.82 1.93
C GLN A 52 17.64 -0.78 3.06
N GLU A 53 16.94 0.33 2.82
CA GLU A 53 16.70 1.36 3.83
C GLU A 53 15.96 0.79 5.04
N ALA A 54 14.95 -0.05 4.82
CA ALA A 54 14.23 -0.72 5.91
C ALA A 54 15.18 -1.54 6.80
N ALA A 55 16.06 -2.34 6.18
CA ALA A 55 17.08 -3.11 6.91
C ALA A 55 18.05 -2.21 7.68
N GLU A 56 18.58 -1.16 7.05
CA GLU A 56 19.51 -0.21 7.66
C GLU A 56 18.90 0.54 8.85
N ARG A 57 17.59 0.82 8.80
CA ARG A 57 16.84 1.47 9.89
C ARG A 57 16.34 0.48 10.94
N GLY A 58 16.52 -0.82 10.74
CA GLY A 58 16.02 -1.86 11.62
C GLY A 58 14.49 -1.97 11.61
N ALA A 59 13.85 -1.64 10.49
CA ALA A 59 12.41 -1.85 10.31
C ALA A 59 12.12 -3.31 9.91
N GLN A 60 11.16 -3.92 10.59
CA GLN A 60 10.72 -5.29 10.32
C GLN A 60 9.60 -5.35 9.29
N LEU A 61 8.98 -4.20 8.97
CA LEU A 61 7.83 -4.13 8.10
C LEU A 61 7.95 -2.93 7.14
N VAL A 62 7.67 -3.18 5.87
CA VAL A 62 7.38 -2.14 4.87
C VAL A 62 5.89 -2.16 4.58
N VAL A 63 5.22 -1.01 4.73
CA VAL A 63 3.85 -0.78 4.26
C VAL A 63 3.94 0.10 3.02
N ALA A 64 3.43 -0.39 1.90
CA ALA A 64 3.52 0.30 0.63
C ALA A 64 2.14 0.44 -0.03
N HIS A 65 2.03 1.45 -0.90
CA HIS A 65 0.84 1.63 -1.73
C HIS A 65 0.87 0.66 -2.91
N HIS A 66 1.92 0.70 -3.73
CA HIS A 66 2.03 -0.20 -4.88
C HIS A 66 2.51 -1.60 -4.46
N PRO A 67 1.89 -2.66 -5.00
CA PRO A 67 2.23 -4.03 -4.60
C PRO A 67 3.61 -4.46 -5.12
N ALA A 68 4.45 -4.99 -4.22
CA ALA A 68 5.72 -5.60 -4.57
C ALA A 68 5.56 -6.84 -5.48
N ILE A 69 4.40 -7.50 -5.38
CA ILE A 69 3.99 -8.63 -6.23
C ILE A 69 2.65 -8.25 -6.85
N PHE A 70 2.67 -7.76 -8.09
CA PHE A 70 1.43 -7.45 -8.82
C PHE A 70 0.91 -8.66 -9.60
N THR A 71 1.79 -9.36 -10.28
CA THR A 71 1.47 -10.60 -11.00
C THR A 71 2.06 -11.80 -10.26
N SER A 72 1.42 -12.96 -10.38
CA SER A 72 1.89 -14.19 -9.75
C SER A 72 3.34 -14.49 -10.10
N VAL A 73 4.18 -14.70 -9.10
CA VAL A 73 5.58 -15.08 -9.28
C VAL A 73 5.72 -16.59 -9.31
N SER A 74 6.39 -17.11 -10.34
CA SER A 74 6.72 -18.53 -10.46
C SER A 74 8.11 -18.88 -9.92
N ARG A 75 8.95 -17.87 -9.67
CA ARG A 75 10.31 -18.03 -9.17
C ARG A 75 10.75 -16.77 -8.43
N VAL A 76 11.65 -16.91 -7.46
CA VAL A 76 12.26 -15.80 -6.71
C VAL A 76 13.77 -15.89 -6.93
N THR A 77 14.25 -15.23 -7.97
CA THR A 77 15.64 -15.20 -8.40
C THR A 77 16.18 -13.77 -8.47
N SER A 78 17.45 -13.56 -8.73
CA SER A 78 18.02 -12.22 -8.90
C SER A 78 17.90 -11.66 -10.33
N ASP A 79 17.24 -12.39 -11.24
CA ASP A 79 17.20 -12.04 -12.65
C ASP A 79 16.22 -10.87 -12.93
N ASP A 80 15.22 -10.70 -12.08
CA ASP A 80 14.23 -9.62 -12.18
C ASP A 80 14.14 -8.79 -10.88
N THR A 81 13.50 -7.63 -10.97
CA THR A 81 13.39 -6.68 -9.85
C THR A 81 12.59 -7.25 -8.69
N THR A 82 11.43 -7.86 -8.95
CA THR A 82 10.59 -8.46 -7.91
C THR A 82 11.36 -9.54 -7.15
N GLY A 83 12.05 -10.42 -7.86
CA GLY A 83 12.88 -11.46 -7.26
C GLY A 83 13.99 -10.89 -6.38
N ARG A 84 14.67 -9.82 -6.80
CA ARG A 84 15.72 -9.18 -5.98
C ARG A 84 15.14 -8.55 -4.72
N VAL A 85 14.02 -7.81 -4.84
CA VAL A 85 13.30 -7.22 -3.69
C VAL A 85 12.90 -8.29 -2.68
N LEU A 86 12.20 -9.35 -3.13
CA LEU A 86 11.73 -10.42 -2.26
C LEU A 86 12.88 -11.18 -1.60
N ARG A 87 13.95 -11.49 -2.34
CA ARG A 87 15.13 -12.15 -1.78
C ARG A 87 15.81 -11.32 -0.70
N TYR A 88 15.89 -9.99 -0.90
CA TYR A 88 16.45 -9.08 0.09
C TYR A 88 15.56 -9.00 1.34
N ALA A 89 14.25 -8.81 1.15
CA ALA A 89 13.29 -8.76 2.24
C ALA A 89 13.31 -10.04 3.09
N ILE A 90 13.23 -11.20 2.46
CA ILE A 90 13.30 -12.51 3.15
C ILE A 90 14.62 -12.68 3.92
N LYS A 91 15.75 -12.32 3.30
CA LYS A 91 17.08 -12.46 3.93
C LYS A 91 17.23 -11.60 5.18
N HIS A 92 16.54 -10.47 5.24
CA HIS A 92 16.64 -9.50 6.33
C HIS A 92 15.40 -9.50 7.25
N ASP A 93 14.57 -10.54 7.16
CA ASP A 93 13.33 -10.68 7.94
C ASP A 93 12.43 -9.44 7.88
N ILE A 94 12.24 -8.90 6.66
CA ILE A 94 11.36 -7.76 6.40
C ILE A 94 10.07 -8.27 5.79
N SER A 95 8.96 -8.03 6.46
CA SER A 95 7.61 -8.26 5.92
C SER A 95 7.16 -7.09 5.03
N ILE A 96 6.30 -7.37 4.05
CA ILE A 96 5.80 -6.38 3.11
C ILE A 96 4.27 -6.47 3.05
N ILE A 97 3.60 -5.37 3.42
CA ILE A 97 2.15 -5.18 3.30
C ILE A 97 1.87 -4.18 2.18
N CYS A 98 0.87 -4.47 1.38
CA CYS A 98 0.35 -3.57 0.35
C CYS A 98 -1.06 -3.09 0.70
N MET A 99 -1.29 -1.78 0.54
CA MET A 99 -2.59 -1.11 0.63
C MET A 99 -2.75 -0.27 -0.64
N HIS A 100 -3.38 -0.84 -1.66
CA HIS A 100 -3.44 -0.28 -3.01
C HIS A 100 -4.86 0.25 -3.32
N THR A 101 -5.60 -0.39 -4.22
CA THR A 101 -6.92 0.12 -4.61
C THR A 101 -7.93 0.16 -3.46
N ASN A 102 -7.79 -0.69 -2.45
CA ASN A 102 -8.58 -0.59 -1.23
C ASN A 102 -8.33 0.73 -0.48
N ALA A 103 -7.08 1.21 -0.42
CA ALA A 103 -6.74 2.50 0.18
C ALA A 103 -7.20 3.68 -0.69
N ASP A 104 -7.28 3.51 -2.02
CA ASP A 104 -7.85 4.51 -2.93
C ASP A 104 -9.35 4.66 -2.74
N CYS A 105 -10.05 3.55 -2.54
CA CYS A 105 -11.51 3.50 -2.37
C CYS A 105 -11.98 3.92 -0.98
N ALA A 106 -11.17 3.66 0.06
CA ALA A 106 -11.55 3.89 1.45
C ALA A 106 -11.89 5.36 1.74
N GLU A 107 -12.86 5.57 2.63
CA GLU A 107 -13.12 6.89 3.20
C GLU A 107 -11.91 7.36 4.02
N GLY A 108 -11.48 8.61 3.78
CA GLY A 108 -10.25 9.14 4.37
C GLY A 108 -8.97 8.56 3.76
N GLY A 109 -9.06 7.78 2.71
CA GLY A 109 -7.94 7.15 2.01
C GLY A 109 -7.18 8.10 1.08
N VAL A 110 -6.43 7.52 0.13
CA VAL A 110 -5.50 8.26 -0.73
C VAL A 110 -6.22 9.32 -1.55
N ASN A 111 -7.37 8.99 -2.17
CA ASN A 111 -8.10 9.92 -3.01
C ASN A 111 -8.75 11.07 -2.21
N ASP A 112 -9.16 10.83 -0.97
CA ASP A 112 -9.64 11.89 -0.08
C ASP A 112 -8.50 12.81 0.37
N ALA A 113 -7.32 12.26 0.64
CA ALA A 113 -6.13 13.03 0.95
C ALA A 113 -5.70 13.92 -0.24
N LEU A 114 -5.75 13.40 -1.47
CA LEU A 114 -5.48 14.16 -2.69
C LEU A 114 -6.51 15.27 -2.90
N ALA A 115 -7.80 14.98 -2.74
CA ALA A 115 -8.87 15.98 -2.84
C ALA A 115 -8.68 17.11 -1.81
N SER A 116 -8.32 16.76 -0.57
CA SER A 116 -8.00 17.72 0.48
C SER A 116 -6.77 18.57 0.14
N ALA A 117 -5.70 17.96 -0.37
CA ALA A 117 -4.47 18.67 -0.78
C ALA A 117 -4.71 19.66 -1.93
N LEU A 118 -5.71 19.38 -2.78
CA LEU A 118 -6.16 20.27 -3.86
C LEU A 118 -7.21 21.30 -3.40
N PHE A 119 -7.57 21.26 -2.12
CA PHE A 119 -8.62 22.11 -1.53
C PHE A 119 -9.98 21.98 -2.23
N LEU A 120 -10.30 20.77 -2.73
CA LEU A 120 -11.61 20.52 -3.33
C LEU A 120 -12.72 20.65 -2.30
N THR A 121 -13.87 21.18 -2.72
CA THR A 121 -15.12 21.26 -1.95
C THR A 121 -16.19 20.40 -2.61
N ASN A 122 -17.27 20.06 -1.88
CA ASN A 122 -18.35 19.20 -2.37
C ASN A 122 -17.84 17.89 -2.96
N VAL A 123 -16.86 17.28 -2.29
CA VAL A 123 -16.18 16.06 -2.75
C VAL A 123 -17.13 14.88 -2.66
N VAL A 124 -17.25 14.13 -3.75
CA VAL A 124 -18.02 12.88 -3.85
C VAL A 124 -17.21 11.82 -4.56
N SER A 125 -17.58 10.55 -4.39
CA SER A 125 -16.99 9.45 -5.15
C SER A 125 -17.28 9.59 -6.64
N MET A 126 -16.34 9.21 -7.48
CA MET A 126 -16.40 9.36 -8.94
C MET A 126 -17.20 8.23 -9.62
N GLU A 127 -17.77 7.29 -8.89
CA GLU A 127 -18.46 6.10 -9.43
C GLU A 127 -17.59 5.33 -10.45
N ALA A 128 -16.30 5.19 -10.17
CA ALA A 128 -15.36 4.44 -10.98
C ALA A 128 -14.87 3.20 -10.21
N GLY A 129 -14.37 2.21 -10.95
CA GLY A 129 -13.96 0.92 -10.41
C GLY A 129 -15.15 -0.02 -10.13
N GLU A 130 -14.86 -1.24 -9.69
CA GLU A 130 -15.85 -2.29 -9.47
C GLU A 130 -16.80 -1.95 -8.31
N ASN A 131 -16.32 -1.25 -7.29
CA ASN A 131 -17.09 -0.82 -6.12
C ASN A 131 -17.66 0.60 -6.25
N GLY A 132 -17.47 1.29 -7.38
CA GLY A 132 -17.97 2.65 -7.60
C GLY A 132 -17.35 3.70 -6.69
N MET A 133 -16.16 3.44 -6.12
CA MET A 133 -15.49 4.32 -5.15
C MET A 133 -14.09 4.75 -5.56
N LEU A 134 -13.59 4.29 -6.69
CA LEU A 134 -12.26 4.62 -7.17
C LEU A 134 -12.25 6.05 -7.73
N GLY A 135 -11.59 6.95 -7.03
CA GLY A 135 -11.47 8.36 -7.37
C GLY A 135 -12.47 9.27 -6.65
N ARG A 136 -12.21 10.58 -6.78
CA ARG A 136 -13.04 11.65 -6.21
C ARG A 136 -13.27 12.74 -7.24
N VAL A 137 -14.44 13.36 -7.17
CA VAL A 137 -14.81 14.55 -7.92
C VAL A 137 -15.21 15.63 -6.93
N GLY A 138 -14.81 16.87 -7.19
CA GLY A 138 -15.17 18.02 -6.34
C GLY A 138 -15.00 19.35 -7.06
N ASP A 139 -15.46 20.40 -6.44
CA ASP A 139 -15.36 21.76 -6.96
C ASP A 139 -14.01 22.37 -6.58
N LEU A 140 -13.38 23.07 -7.52
CA LEU A 140 -12.19 23.85 -7.27
C LEU A 140 -12.52 25.08 -6.39
N PRO A 141 -11.62 25.49 -5.47
CA PRO A 141 -11.86 26.63 -4.58
C PRO A 141 -11.91 27.96 -5.33
N ARG A 142 -11.40 28.01 -6.55
CA ARG A 142 -11.44 29.14 -7.47
C ARG A 142 -11.24 28.66 -8.90
N GLU A 143 -11.65 29.46 -9.87
CA GLU A 143 -11.37 29.21 -11.27
C GLU A 143 -9.84 29.16 -11.49
N MET A 144 -9.35 28.05 -12.01
CA MET A 144 -7.94 27.85 -12.34
C MET A 144 -7.79 27.93 -13.86
N GLN A 145 -6.85 28.74 -14.31
CA GLN A 145 -6.49 28.75 -15.73
C GLN A 145 -5.64 27.50 -16.05
N PRO A 146 -5.83 26.88 -17.22
CA PRO A 146 -5.05 25.74 -17.67
C PRO A 146 -3.57 26.06 -17.85
#